data_740eb45c82f073af1ce3bbe4704b8911
#
_entry.id   740eb45c82f073af1ce3bbe4704b8911
#
_cell.length_a   1.000
_cell.length_b   1.000
_cell.length_c   1.000
_cell.angle_alpha   90.00
_cell.angle_beta   90.00
_cell.angle_gamma   90.00
#
_symmetry.space_group_name_H-M   'P 1'
#
loop_
_entity.id
_entity.type
_entity.pdbx_description
1 polymer ?
#
loop_
_entity_poly.entity_id
_entity_poly.type
_entity_poly.pdbx_seq_one_letter_code
_entity_poly.pdbx_strand_id
1 'polypeptide(L)'
;MRARSHPGEGFRIFEIALVIVFLLAVIAALFVNPSQGIGVVEARPSNETIQAYAYAMPAAGWSPLTVHFSAFGSASRLGRIIRYEWDLDANGRYDTDATDQAGYTSYMYKKPGDYTITLKVTDGQGNVATDAVTVRVRYPGSSSVDYWTVFDDSQVRRVELRITQANWAAIWQNPSAKKRVEADISLFGETLESVAVSTKGNASLEATPNEKKSWKIDTNYFIPDQEYRNLKQLLFHNNFADASLLREKMAYDMLAFAGVPAGHAAFVEFWIDIVDDDQPSEYLGLYTMVERVDSKFVGNRFGRADGIGNLYKADAQPVTGAADLAYYGENIGSYPRPRGADVAYGLQTNLEQPDYRGIINLCHVVDGVEYDSPQAFAAALEQVFNVDGYLRYLAVIFTNLNLDTYPYTGNNFYLYENPTTGKVEFLPWDLNNSWGHFGGDATFPLYGQPCCLGPLQWAPLFTRVFEVPQYRQDYSAYVDLLVRYWFNRPDITQRVAGWQSLIGPSLTRSTGDKMYVGPGAMFTPQQFTQDGLALISLTADRADYLRAVLDSGAWQSEIPKANTRPVLIP
;
A
#
# COMPACT_ATOMS: atom_id res chain seq x y z
N MET A 1 13.80 80.99 -4.80
CA MET A 1 13.15 79.96 -3.96
C MET A 1 12.55 78.91 -4.89
N ARG A 2 13.19 77.72 -5.00
CA ARG A 2 12.73 76.59 -5.83
C ARG A 2 12.01 75.61 -4.93
N ALA A 3 10.74 75.36 -5.21
CA ALA A 3 9.98 74.28 -4.58
C ALA A 3 10.36 72.95 -5.21
N ARG A 4 10.76 71.97 -4.39
CA ARG A 4 10.99 70.56 -4.80
C ARG A 4 9.65 69.82 -4.69
N SER A 5 9.15 69.28 -5.81
CA SER A 5 8.08 68.32 -5.86
C SER A 5 8.64 66.91 -5.54
N HIS A 6 7.98 66.22 -4.59
CA HIS A 6 8.27 64.80 -4.30
C HIS A 6 7.52 63.91 -5.29
N PRO A 7 8.16 62.92 -5.93
CA PRO A 7 7.47 61.87 -6.69
C PRO A 7 7.32 60.66 -5.79
N GLY A 8 6.16 60.40 -5.20
CA GLY A 8 5.98 59.29 -4.28
C GLY A 8 4.57 58.73 -4.13
N GLU A 9 3.56 59.47 -4.54
CA GLU A 9 2.18 59.04 -4.28
C GLU A 9 1.49 58.33 -5.45
N GLY A 10 1.94 58.52 -6.69
CA GLY A 10 1.35 57.81 -7.85
C GLY A 10 1.65 56.32 -7.94
N PHE A 11 2.79 55.90 -7.39
CA PHE A 11 3.22 54.48 -7.47
C PHE A 11 2.47 53.56 -6.49
N ARG A 12 2.12 54.08 -5.32
CA ARG A 12 1.40 53.31 -4.30
C ARG A 12 -0.10 53.06 -4.65
N ILE A 13 -0.73 53.93 -5.40
CA ILE A 13 -2.14 53.76 -5.81
C ILE A 13 -2.24 52.70 -6.91
N PHE A 14 -1.22 52.58 -7.78
CA PHE A 14 -1.21 51.56 -8.84
C PHE A 14 -0.96 50.16 -8.29
N GLU A 15 -0.09 50.00 -7.29
CA GLU A 15 0.16 48.70 -6.63
C GLU A 15 -1.05 48.25 -5.82
N ILE A 16 -1.75 49.13 -5.12
CA ILE A 16 -2.95 48.79 -4.36
C ILE A 16 -4.11 48.41 -5.31
N ALA A 17 -4.24 49.08 -6.46
CA ALA A 17 -5.24 48.74 -7.46
C ALA A 17 -4.94 47.37 -8.12
N LEU A 18 -3.67 47.03 -8.37
CA LEU A 18 -3.28 45.74 -8.92
C LEU A 18 -3.51 44.60 -7.93
N VAL A 19 -3.26 44.81 -6.64
CA VAL A 19 -3.51 43.82 -5.58
C VAL A 19 -5.00 43.59 -5.40
N ILE A 20 -5.83 44.63 -5.47
CA ILE A 20 -7.30 44.51 -5.37
C ILE A 20 -7.88 43.80 -6.59
N VAL A 21 -7.38 44.06 -7.81
CA VAL A 21 -7.79 43.35 -9.02
C VAL A 21 -7.36 41.88 -8.97
N PHE A 22 -6.15 41.57 -8.42
CA PHE A 22 -5.71 40.19 -8.23
C PHE A 22 -6.52 39.45 -7.16
N LEU A 23 -6.86 40.13 -6.04
CA LEU A 23 -7.73 39.56 -5.01
C LEU A 23 -9.17 39.33 -5.53
N LEU A 24 -9.71 40.21 -6.33
CA LEU A 24 -11.01 40.03 -6.95
C LEU A 24 -11.03 38.95 -8.03
N ALA A 25 -9.91 38.75 -8.76
CA ALA A 25 -9.74 37.65 -9.70
C ALA A 25 -9.63 36.30 -8.98
N VAL A 26 -8.92 36.25 -7.83
CA VAL A 26 -8.82 35.04 -6.99
C VAL A 26 -10.16 34.71 -6.33
N ILE A 27 -10.92 35.74 -5.88
CA ILE A 27 -12.28 35.54 -5.33
C ILE A 27 -13.27 35.11 -6.44
N ALA A 28 -13.15 35.63 -7.66
CA ALA A 28 -13.95 35.20 -8.79
C ALA A 28 -13.60 33.78 -9.26
N ALA A 29 -12.31 33.35 -9.15
CA ALA A 29 -11.88 31.99 -9.42
C ALA A 29 -12.37 30.98 -8.37
N LEU A 30 -12.65 31.44 -7.14
CA LEU A 30 -13.26 30.62 -6.07
C LEU A 30 -14.77 30.41 -6.24
N PHE A 31 -15.43 31.16 -7.16
CA PHE A 31 -16.85 31.00 -7.50
C PHE A 31 -17.13 30.44 -8.89
N VAL A 32 -16.09 30.04 -9.65
CA VAL A 32 -16.26 29.28 -10.88
C VAL A 32 -16.38 27.79 -10.53
N ASN A 33 -17.61 27.36 -10.41
CA ASN A 33 -18.18 26.02 -10.49
C ASN A 33 -17.18 24.84 -10.38
N PRO A 34 -17.13 24.12 -9.25
CA PRO A 34 -16.44 22.84 -9.15
C PRO A 34 -17.38 21.72 -9.65
N SER A 35 -17.76 21.74 -10.91
CA SER A 35 -18.55 20.65 -11.51
C SER A 35 -17.78 19.87 -12.56
N GLN A 36 -16.55 19.49 -12.28
CA GLN A 36 -15.85 18.35 -12.88
C GLN A 36 -14.85 17.77 -11.86
N GLY A 37 -15.33 17.54 -10.65
CA GLY A 37 -14.65 16.78 -9.60
C GLY A 37 -14.95 15.30 -9.76
N ILE A 38 -13.93 14.50 -9.70
CA ILE A 38 -13.89 13.09 -9.33
C ILE A 38 -15.04 12.79 -8.40
N GLY A 39 -15.86 11.78 -8.75
CA GLY A 39 -17.13 11.49 -8.11
C GLY A 39 -17.09 11.60 -6.59
N VAL A 40 -17.65 12.67 -6.08
CA VAL A 40 -18.07 12.79 -4.69
C VAL A 40 -19.14 11.72 -4.52
N VAL A 41 -18.88 10.74 -3.69
CA VAL A 41 -19.95 9.88 -3.18
C VAL A 41 -20.82 10.83 -2.33
N GLU A 42 -21.86 11.37 -2.94
CA GLU A 42 -22.85 12.13 -2.19
C GLU A 42 -23.33 11.27 -1.03
N ALA A 43 -23.36 11.83 0.17
CA ALA A 43 -23.98 11.19 1.33
C ALA A 43 -25.42 10.85 0.94
N ARG A 44 -25.71 9.56 0.72
CA ARG A 44 -26.99 9.12 0.19
C ARG A 44 -28.09 9.40 1.21
N PRO A 45 -29.23 9.93 0.79
CA PRO A 45 -30.33 10.23 1.70
C PRO A 45 -30.76 8.98 2.47
N SER A 46 -30.84 9.07 3.78
CA SER A 46 -31.23 7.96 4.67
C SER A 46 -32.69 7.47 4.49
N ASN A 47 -33.42 8.02 3.50
CA ASN A 47 -34.84 7.74 3.24
C ASN A 47 -35.10 6.95 1.95
N GLU A 48 -34.09 6.56 1.18
CA GLU A 48 -34.33 5.74 -0.02
C GLU A 48 -34.83 4.34 0.34
N THR A 49 -35.83 3.88 -0.40
CA THR A 49 -36.43 2.54 -0.21
C THR A 49 -35.56 1.42 -0.71
N ILE A 50 -34.68 1.73 -1.69
CA ILE A 50 -33.72 0.81 -2.30
C ILE A 50 -32.38 1.52 -2.49
N GLN A 51 -31.27 0.81 -2.31
CA GLN A 51 -29.92 1.31 -2.52
C GLN A 51 -29.13 0.33 -3.36
N ALA A 52 -28.36 0.85 -4.32
CA ALA A 52 -27.37 0.09 -5.08
C ALA A 52 -25.96 0.40 -4.57
N TYR A 53 -25.09 -0.60 -4.57
CA TYR A 53 -23.66 -0.47 -4.28
C TYR A 53 -22.85 -1.21 -5.32
N ALA A 54 -22.01 -0.49 -6.06
CA ALA A 54 -21.17 -1.01 -7.12
C ALA A 54 -19.70 -1.04 -6.69
N TYR A 55 -19.08 -2.19 -6.72
CA TYR A 55 -17.67 -2.38 -6.35
C TYR A 55 -16.90 -3.08 -7.46
N ALA A 56 -15.63 -2.74 -7.58
CA ALA A 56 -14.70 -3.30 -8.56
C ALA A 56 -13.36 -3.64 -7.90
N MET A 57 -12.80 -4.81 -8.25
CA MET A 57 -11.51 -5.26 -7.75
C MET A 57 -10.78 -6.11 -8.80
N PRO A 58 -9.56 -5.73 -9.22
CA PRO A 58 -8.92 -4.44 -8.91
C PRO A 58 -9.63 -3.26 -9.58
N ALA A 59 -9.59 -2.08 -8.94
CA ALA A 59 -10.17 -0.87 -9.54
C ALA A 59 -9.20 -0.17 -10.49
N ALA A 60 -7.92 -0.58 -10.53
CA ALA A 60 -6.92 -0.06 -11.45
C ALA A 60 -5.88 -1.14 -11.78
N GLY A 61 -5.28 -1.06 -12.97
CA GLY A 61 -4.24 -1.99 -13.40
C GLY A 61 -3.83 -1.81 -14.86
N TRP A 62 -3.03 -2.75 -15.35
CA TRP A 62 -2.48 -2.74 -16.71
C TRP A 62 -3.35 -3.54 -17.66
N SER A 63 -3.52 -3.04 -18.88
CA SER A 63 -4.20 -3.74 -19.96
C SER A 63 -3.38 -4.96 -20.44
N PRO A 64 -4.00 -6.16 -20.68
CA PRO A 64 -5.40 -6.48 -20.40
C PRO A 64 -5.67 -6.67 -18.89
N LEU A 65 -6.72 -6.02 -18.37
CA LEU A 65 -7.09 -6.07 -16.97
C LEU A 65 -8.42 -6.80 -16.79
N THR A 66 -8.42 -7.93 -16.07
CA THR A 66 -9.66 -8.58 -15.62
C THR A 66 -10.07 -7.95 -14.30
N VAL A 67 -11.30 -7.45 -14.24
CA VAL A 67 -11.89 -6.84 -13.04
C VAL A 67 -13.10 -7.66 -12.62
N HIS A 68 -13.19 -7.95 -11.33
CA HIS A 68 -14.32 -8.58 -10.67
C HIS A 68 -15.23 -7.51 -10.07
N PHE A 69 -16.53 -7.66 -10.28
CA PHE A 69 -17.55 -6.73 -9.83
C PHE A 69 -18.47 -7.38 -8.82
N SER A 70 -18.94 -6.60 -7.86
CA SER A 70 -19.86 -7.04 -6.83
C SER A 70 -20.93 -5.99 -6.56
N ALA A 71 -22.16 -6.46 -6.39
CA ALA A 71 -23.27 -5.66 -5.89
C ALA A 71 -23.51 -5.90 -4.38
N PHE A 72 -22.53 -6.48 -3.66
CA PHE A 72 -22.64 -6.74 -2.23
C PHE A 72 -22.92 -5.45 -1.45
N GLY A 73 -23.91 -5.50 -0.55
CA GLY A 73 -24.36 -4.33 0.19
C GLY A 73 -25.53 -3.59 -0.47
N SER A 74 -25.92 -3.91 -1.72
CA SER A 74 -27.18 -3.42 -2.26
C SER A 74 -28.35 -3.97 -1.44
N ALA A 75 -29.31 -3.12 -1.08
CA ALA A 75 -30.43 -3.48 -0.19
C ALA A 75 -31.72 -2.75 -0.54
N SER A 76 -32.87 -3.36 -0.21
CA SER A 76 -34.17 -2.71 -0.21
C SER A 76 -34.85 -2.89 1.15
N ARG A 77 -35.47 -1.83 1.64
CA ARG A 77 -36.31 -1.86 2.85
C ARG A 77 -37.65 -2.56 2.62
N LEU A 78 -38.06 -2.70 1.37
CA LEU A 78 -39.36 -3.25 0.98
C LEU A 78 -39.27 -4.73 0.56
N GLY A 79 -38.09 -5.33 0.67
CA GLY A 79 -37.88 -6.74 0.32
C GLY A 79 -36.46 -6.99 -0.18
N ARG A 80 -36.28 -8.07 -0.92
CA ARG A 80 -34.98 -8.41 -1.51
C ARG A 80 -34.80 -7.80 -2.88
N ILE A 81 -33.56 -7.57 -3.26
CA ILE A 81 -33.19 -7.31 -4.66
C ILE A 81 -33.47 -8.58 -5.47
N ILE A 82 -34.14 -8.42 -6.59
CA ILE A 82 -34.52 -9.53 -7.48
C ILE A 82 -33.84 -9.46 -8.84
N ARG A 83 -33.16 -8.33 -9.15
CA ARG A 83 -32.45 -8.17 -10.41
C ARG A 83 -31.21 -7.30 -10.23
N TYR A 84 -30.10 -7.72 -10.88
CA TYR A 84 -28.82 -7.04 -10.91
C TYR A 84 -28.35 -6.91 -12.37
N GLU A 85 -28.21 -5.69 -12.86
CA GLU A 85 -27.83 -5.41 -14.24
C GLU A 85 -26.63 -4.47 -14.26
N TRP A 86 -25.63 -4.78 -15.08
CA TRP A 86 -24.40 -4.01 -15.20
C TRP A 86 -24.19 -3.47 -16.61
N ASP A 87 -23.66 -2.24 -16.71
CA ASP A 87 -23.00 -1.68 -17.90
C ASP A 87 -21.48 -1.77 -17.66
N LEU A 88 -20.86 -2.84 -18.19
CA LEU A 88 -19.45 -3.14 -17.91
C LEU A 88 -18.47 -2.52 -18.91
N ASP A 89 -18.92 -2.11 -20.08
CA ASP A 89 -18.09 -1.47 -21.10
C ASP A 89 -18.29 0.05 -21.20
N ALA A 90 -19.09 0.61 -20.31
CA ALA A 90 -19.44 2.03 -20.22
C ALA A 90 -20.11 2.59 -21.51
N ASN A 91 -20.94 1.76 -22.17
CA ASN A 91 -21.66 2.17 -23.38
C ASN A 91 -23.04 2.79 -23.11
N GLY A 92 -23.45 2.88 -21.84
CA GLY A 92 -24.73 3.42 -21.39
C GLY A 92 -25.87 2.41 -21.43
N ARG A 93 -25.59 1.11 -21.61
CA ARG A 93 -26.59 0.03 -21.64
C ARG A 93 -26.28 -1.00 -20.57
N TYR A 94 -27.31 -1.43 -19.84
CA TYR A 94 -27.21 -2.52 -18.87
C TYR A 94 -27.38 -3.86 -19.61
N ASP A 95 -26.34 -4.33 -20.26
CA ASP A 95 -26.34 -5.52 -21.13
C ASP A 95 -25.80 -6.79 -20.45
N THR A 96 -25.33 -6.68 -19.21
CA THR A 96 -24.89 -7.82 -18.40
C THR A 96 -25.88 -8.06 -17.25
N ASP A 97 -26.69 -9.13 -17.33
CA ASP A 97 -27.56 -9.58 -16.25
C ASP A 97 -26.78 -10.55 -15.34
N ALA A 98 -26.51 -10.12 -14.11
CA ALA A 98 -25.81 -10.89 -13.08
C ALA A 98 -26.76 -11.40 -11.96
N THR A 99 -28.04 -11.51 -12.23
CA THR A 99 -29.06 -11.87 -11.24
C THR A 99 -28.84 -13.28 -10.66
N ASP A 100 -28.51 -14.26 -11.51
CA ASP A 100 -28.25 -15.64 -11.08
C ASP A 100 -26.97 -15.76 -10.21
N GLN A 101 -26.07 -14.80 -10.31
CA GLN A 101 -24.85 -14.71 -9.51
C GLN A 101 -24.97 -13.69 -8.35
N ALA A 102 -26.19 -13.30 -7.98
CA ALA A 102 -26.46 -12.33 -6.91
C ALA A 102 -25.71 -11.00 -7.07
N GLY A 103 -25.53 -10.54 -8.31
CA GLY A 103 -24.87 -9.29 -8.65
C GLY A 103 -23.34 -9.39 -8.84
N TYR A 104 -22.78 -10.61 -8.82
CA TYR A 104 -21.35 -10.81 -9.11
C TYR A 104 -21.10 -11.08 -10.59
N THR A 105 -20.04 -10.49 -11.13
CA THR A 105 -19.61 -10.70 -12.52
C THR A 105 -18.14 -10.33 -12.69
N SER A 106 -17.59 -10.52 -13.89
CA SER A 106 -16.24 -10.06 -14.24
C SER A 106 -16.18 -9.58 -15.68
N TYR A 107 -15.23 -8.67 -15.96
CA TYR A 107 -15.00 -8.15 -17.32
C TYR A 107 -13.52 -7.91 -17.57
N MET A 108 -13.06 -8.19 -18.81
CA MET A 108 -11.67 -7.97 -19.22
C MET A 108 -11.55 -6.72 -20.09
N TYR A 109 -10.88 -5.70 -19.57
CA TYR A 109 -10.55 -4.47 -20.28
C TYR A 109 -9.27 -4.63 -21.08
N LYS A 110 -9.39 -4.66 -22.42
CA LYS A 110 -8.26 -4.83 -23.34
C LYS A 110 -7.65 -3.51 -23.82
N LYS A 111 -8.28 -2.39 -23.55
CA LYS A 111 -7.82 -1.05 -23.94
C LYS A 111 -7.63 -0.19 -22.69
N PRO A 112 -6.60 0.67 -22.65
CA PRO A 112 -6.49 1.69 -21.63
C PRO A 112 -7.64 2.68 -21.70
N GLY A 113 -7.97 3.22 -20.54
CA GLY A 113 -9.05 4.19 -20.37
C GLY A 113 -9.50 4.26 -18.93
N ASP A 114 -10.28 5.27 -18.62
CA ASP A 114 -11.08 5.35 -17.40
C ASP A 114 -12.52 4.98 -17.79
N TYR A 115 -13.02 3.90 -17.19
CA TYR A 115 -14.34 3.37 -17.45
C TYR A 115 -15.24 3.61 -16.24
N THR A 116 -16.36 4.29 -16.42
CA THR A 116 -17.39 4.44 -15.40
C THR A 116 -18.41 3.33 -15.57
N ILE A 117 -18.32 2.35 -14.70
CA ILE A 117 -19.15 1.15 -14.70
C ILE A 117 -20.36 1.38 -13.84
N THR A 118 -21.56 1.08 -14.36
CA THR A 118 -22.80 1.33 -13.64
C THR A 118 -23.52 0.04 -13.30
N LEU A 119 -24.04 -0.02 -12.08
CA LEU A 119 -24.94 -1.05 -11.57
C LEU A 119 -26.36 -0.52 -11.49
N LYS A 120 -27.31 -1.32 -11.92
CA LYS A 120 -28.74 -1.12 -11.68
C LYS A 120 -29.30 -2.30 -10.92
N VAL A 121 -29.99 -2.03 -9.81
CA VAL A 121 -30.68 -3.05 -9.02
C VAL A 121 -32.17 -2.78 -8.99
N THR A 122 -32.98 -3.87 -8.97
CA THR A 122 -34.44 -3.81 -8.88
C THR A 122 -34.94 -4.70 -7.76
N ASP A 123 -35.85 -4.21 -6.93
CA ASP A 123 -36.46 -4.99 -5.86
C ASP A 123 -37.79 -5.67 -6.29
N GLY A 124 -38.35 -6.50 -5.40
CA GLY A 124 -39.57 -7.25 -5.66
C GLY A 124 -40.83 -6.41 -5.86
N GLN A 125 -40.80 -5.11 -5.57
CA GLN A 125 -41.87 -4.14 -5.81
C GLN A 125 -41.65 -3.33 -7.10
N GLY A 126 -40.52 -3.56 -7.81
CA GLY A 126 -40.18 -2.84 -9.02
C GLY A 126 -39.48 -1.50 -8.78
N ASN A 127 -39.08 -1.18 -7.54
CA ASN A 127 -38.24 -0.01 -7.30
C ASN A 127 -36.83 -0.25 -7.87
N VAL A 128 -36.19 0.80 -8.35
CA VAL A 128 -34.88 0.76 -8.99
C VAL A 128 -33.92 1.74 -8.33
N ALA A 129 -32.68 1.30 -8.14
CA ALA A 129 -31.56 2.18 -7.78
C ALA A 129 -30.34 1.89 -8.67
N THR A 130 -29.47 2.87 -8.81
CA THR A 130 -28.22 2.76 -9.56
C THR A 130 -27.05 3.25 -8.74
N ASP A 131 -25.87 2.70 -9.05
CA ASP A 131 -24.58 3.13 -8.51
C ASP A 131 -23.48 2.99 -9.55
N ALA A 132 -22.33 3.62 -9.34
CA ALA A 132 -21.23 3.60 -10.28
C ALA A 132 -19.87 3.46 -9.61
N VAL A 133 -18.96 2.76 -10.28
CA VAL A 133 -17.55 2.62 -9.88
C VAL A 133 -16.63 2.89 -11.07
N THR A 134 -15.50 3.57 -10.84
CA THR A 134 -14.52 3.85 -11.90
C THR A 134 -13.43 2.79 -11.91
N VAL A 135 -13.19 2.19 -13.09
CA VAL A 135 -12.07 1.29 -13.36
C VAL A 135 -11.03 2.04 -14.22
N ARG A 136 -9.77 2.07 -13.75
CA ARG A 136 -8.67 2.76 -14.43
C ARG A 136 -7.73 1.75 -15.06
N VAL A 137 -7.73 1.68 -16.39
CA VAL A 137 -6.86 0.78 -17.15
C VAL A 137 -5.76 1.59 -17.82
N ARG A 138 -4.52 1.18 -17.65
CA ARG A 138 -3.33 1.86 -18.19
C ARG A 138 -2.57 0.95 -19.15
N TYR A 139 -1.70 1.53 -20.01
CA TYR A 139 -0.74 0.74 -20.77
C TYR A 139 0.45 0.36 -19.90
N PRO A 140 0.96 -0.88 -20.03
CA PRO A 140 2.32 -1.17 -19.64
C PRO A 140 3.26 -0.24 -20.43
N GLY A 141 4.09 0.54 -19.77
CA GLY A 141 5.13 1.30 -20.46
C GLY A 141 4.78 2.66 -21.04
N SER A 142 3.95 3.46 -20.38
CA SER A 142 3.89 4.91 -20.67
C SER A 142 5.14 5.68 -20.19
N SER A 143 6.03 5.05 -19.43
CA SER A 143 7.39 5.52 -19.16
C SER A 143 8.36 4.78 -20.07
N SER A 144 9.33 5.47 -20.62
CA SER A 144 10.27 5.03 -21.65
C SER A 144 11.17 3.83 -21.27
N VAL A 145 11.00 3.24 -20.12
CA VAL A 145 11.68 2.03 -19.66
C VAL A 145 10.72 1.22 -18.81
N ASP A 146 10.52 -0.03 -19.21
CA ASP A 146 9.62 -0.98 -18.55
C ASP A 146 10.17 -1.46 -17.20
N TYR A 147 10.26 -0.56 -16.19
CA TYR A 147 10.83 -0.85 -14.87
C TYR A 147 10.15 -2.03 -14.18
N TRP A 148 8.87 -2.24 -14.43
CA TRP A 148 8.10 -3.36 -13.88
C TRP A 148 8.55 -4.72 -14.43
N THR A 149 9.23 -4.78 -15.59
CA THR A 149 9.81 -6.03 -16.12
C THR A 149 10.95 -6.56 -15.26
N VAL A 150 11.52 -5.70 -14.40
CA VAL A 150 12.49 -6.10 -13.37
C VAL A 150 11.86 -7.07 -12.38
N PHE A 151 10.55 -6.91 -12.12
CA PHE A 151 9.76 -7.72 -11.20
C PHE A 151 8.90 -8.78 -11.91
N ASP A 152 9.28 -9.18 -13.14
CA ASP A 152 8.65 -10.32 -13.81
C ASP A 152 8.84 -11.58 -12.95
N ASP A 153 7.74 -12.12 -12.46
CA ASP A 153 7.67 -13.22 -11.51
C ASP A 153 7.35 -14.57 -12.16
N SER A 154 7.37 -14.62 -13.49
CA SER A 154 7.19 -15.87 -14.24
C SER A 154 8.37 -16.84 -14.13
N GLN A 155 9.52 -16.36 -13.65
CA GLN A 155 10.75 -17.13 -13.49
C GLN A 155 11.61 -16.62 -12.34
N VAL A 156 12.40 -17.51 -11.73
CA VAL A 156 13.44 -17.10 -10.78
C VAL A 156 14.70 -16.78 -11.56
N ARG A 157 15.17 -15.54 -11.46
CA ARG A 157 16.33 -15.06 -12.21
C ARG A 157 17.56 -14.91 -11.33
N ARG A 158 18.75 -15.08 -11.91
CA ARG A 158 20.02 -14.88 -11.23
C ARG A 158 20.33 -13.39 -11.11
N VAL A 159 20.73 -13.00 -9.90
CA VAL A 159 21.38 -11.74 -9.56
C VAL A 159 22.74 -12.04 -8.99
N GLU A 160 23.79 -11.36 -9.43
CA GLU A 160 25.16 -11.60 -8.99
C GLU A 160 25.83 -10.31 -8.56
N LEU A 161 26.26 -10.28 -7.30
CA LEU A 161 27.05 -9.19 -6.73
C LEU A 161 28.54 -9.54 -6.88
N ARG A 162 29.30 -8.69 -7.57
CA ARG A 162 30.74 -8.82 -7.76
C ARG A 162 31.46 -7.80 -6.89
N ILE A 163 32.23 -8.26 -5.92
CA ILE A 163 32.79 -7.42 -4.85
C ILE A 163 34.22 -7.87 -4.51
N THR A 164 35.09 -6.93 -4.14
CA THR A 164 36.44 -7.29 -3.67
C THR A 164 36.39 -7.87 -2.26
N GLN A 165 37.35 -8.75 -1.93
CA GLN A 165 37.50 -9.31 -0.58
C GLN A 165 37.58 -8.22 0.50
N ALA A 166 38.27 -7.11 0.21
CA ALA A 166 38.39 -6.00 1.14
C ALA A 166 37.05 -5.30 1.44
N ASN A 167 36.22 -5.07 0.42
CA ASN A 167 34.90 -4.47 0.56
C ASN A 167 33.91 -5.43 1.24
N TRP A 168 33.95 -6.73 0.88
CA TRP A 168 33.17 -7.76 1.56
C TRP A 168 33.51 -7.84 3.05
N ALA A 169 34.78 -7.92 3.41
CA ALA A 169 35.23 -7.92 4.80
C ALA A 169 34.81 -6.63 5.56
N ALA A 170 34.79 -5.48 4.88
CA ALA A 170 34.37 -4.21 5.51
C ALA A 170 32.89 -4.20 5.89
N ILE A 171 32.01 -4.91 5.18
CA ILE A 171 30.60 -5.09 5.58
C ILE A 171 30.53 -5.89 6.88
N TRP A 172 31.32 -6.98 6.98
CA TRP A 172 31.26 -7.91 8.10
C TRP A 172 31.94 -7.42 9.37
N GLN A 173 32.77 -6.36 9.32
CA GLN A 173 33.29 -5.71 10.53
C GLN A 173 32.17 -5.20 11.45
N ASN A 174 31.11 -4.65 10.86
CA ASN A 174 29.92 -4.21 11.59
C ASN A 174 28.71 -4.16 10.64
N PRO A 175 28.00 -5.28 10.43
CA PRO A 175 26.85 -5.32 9.51
C PRO A 175 25.73 -4.35 9.90
N SER A 176 25.54 -4.11 11.22
CA SER A 176 24.50 -3.20 11.72
C SER A 176 24.80 -1.73 11.45
N ALA A 177 26.03 -1.37 11.13
CA ALA A 177 26.38 -0.03 10.66
C ALA A 177 25.86 0.27 9.23
N LYS A 178 25.42 -0.76 8.49
CA LYS A 178 24.90 -0.64 7.13
C LYS A 178 25.83 0.16 6.21
N LYS A 179 27.15 -0.07 6.37
CA LYS A 179 28.19 0.63 5.61
C LYS A 179 27.99 0.35 4.13
N ARG A 180 27.98 1.41 3.31
CA ARG A 180 27.99 1.30 1.87
C ARG A 180 29.40 1.07 1.38
N VAL A 181 29.59 0.03 0.58
CA VAL A 181 30.83 -0.30 -0.08
C VAL A 181 30.60 -0.46 -1.58
N GLU A 182 31.63 -0.25 -2.37
CA GLU A 182 31.57 -0.37 -3.83
C GLU A 182 31.55 -1.84 -4.28
N ALA A 183 30.72 -2.13 -5.28
CA ALA A 183 30.61 -3.41 -5.95
C ALA A 183 30.02 -3.22 -7.35
N ASP A 184 30.09 -4.26 -8.19
CA ASP A 184 29.30 -4.34 -9.41
C ASP A 184 28.13 -5.29 -9.20
N ILE A 185 27.02 -5.09 -9.91
CA ILE A 185 25.88 -5.98 -9.86
C ILE A 185 25.44 -6.38 -11.26
N SER A 186 25.29 -7.70 -11.49
CA SER A 186 24.73 -8.25 -12.71
C SER A 186 23.29 -8.69 -12.48
N LEU A 187 22.36 -8.16 -13.27
CA LEU A 187 20.93 -8.46 -13.24
C LEU A 187 20.48 -8.81 -14.66
N PHE A 188 19.97 -10.01 -14.83
CA PHE A 188 19.28 -10.42 -16.06
C PHE A 188 20.09 -10.22 -17.35
N GLY A 189 21.43 -10.37 -17.26
CA GLY A 189 22.35 -10.22 -18.38
C GLY A 189 22.91 -8.80 -18.58
N GLU A 190 22.51 -7.85 -17.75
CA GLU A 190 23.05 -6.48 -17.71
C GLU A 190 23.91 -6.29 -16.46
N THR A 191 25.02 -5.57 -16.57
CA THR A 191 25.90 -5.26 -15.42
C THR A 191 25.92 -3.76 -15.18
N LEU A 192 25.69 -3.36 -13.92
CA LEU A 192 25.97 -2.02 -13.44
C LEU A 192 27.26 -2.04 -12.62
N GLU A 193 28.21 -1.20 -13.02
CA GLU A 193 29.48 -1.02 -12.32
C GLU A 193 29.34 0.03 -11.22
N SER A 194 30.21 -0.03 -10.21
CA SER A 194 30.34 0.96 -9.13
C SER A 194 29.03 1.30 -8.44
N VAL A 195 28.23 0.28 -8.10
CA VAL A 195 27.05 0.46 -7.23
C VAL A 195 27.45 0.39 -5.76
N ALA A 196 26.64 0.99 -4.87
CA ALA A 196 26.86 0.83 -3.43
C ALA A 196 26.02 -0.31 -2.89
N VAL A 197 26.68 -1.29 -2.27
CA VAL A 197 26.01 -2.38 -1.55
C VAL A 197 26.08 -2.17 -0.05
N SER A 198 25.01 -2.48 0.65
CA SER A 198 24.96 -2.50 2.12
C SER A 198 23.94 -3.53 2.60
N THR A 199 24.10 -3.98 3.84
CA THR A 199 23.07 -4.72 4.55
C THR A 199 21.84 -3.84 4.80
N LYS A 200 20.67 -4.46 4.96
CA LYS A 200 19.42 -3.77 5.34
C LYS A 200 18.63 -4.58 6.39
N GLY A 201 17.60 -3.95 6.93
CA GLY A 201 16.77 -4.51 7.99
C GLY A 201 17.16 -3.98 9.38
N ASN A 202 16.37 -4.31 10.37
CA ASN A 202 16.63 -4.03 11.79
C ASN A 202 16.65 -5.36 12.54
N ALA A 203 15.51 -5.86 13.04
CA ALA A 203 15.42 -7.14 13.72
C ALA A 203 15.94 -8.32 12.87
N SER A 204 15.58 -8.38 11.59
CA SER A 204 16.06 -9.41 10.67
C SER A 204 17.58 -9.37 10.47
N LEU A 205 18.19 -8.18 10.48
CA LEU A 205 19.62 -8.03 10.33
C LEU A 205 20.39 -8.56 11.56
N GLU A 206 19.90 -8.24 12.76
CA GLU A 206 20.52 -8.69 14.01
C GLU A 206 20.31 -10.20 14.25
N ALA A 207 19.11 -10.68 13.96
CA ALA A 207 18.72 -12.05 14.23
C ALA A 207 19.23 -13.09 13.21
N THR A 208 19.67 -12.68 12.02
CA THR A 208 20.26 -13.59 11.02
C THR A 208 21.76 -13.79 11.32
N PRO A 209 22.22 -14.98 11.72
CA PRO A 209 23.60 -15.16 12.20
C PRO A 209 24.65 -15.28 11.07
N ASN A 210 24.23 -15.41 9.83
CA ASN A 210 25.08 -15.71 8.69
C ASN A 210 25.00 -14.68 7.57
N GLU A 211 25.60 -14.99 6.44
CA GLU A 211 25.73 -14.12 5.28
C GLU A 211 24.42 -13.90 4.51
N LYS A 212 23.37 -14.69 4.74
CA LYS A 212 22.06 -14.50 4.13
C LYS A 212 21.32 -13.30 4.75
N LYS A 213 21.98 -12.15 4.81
CA LYS A 213 21.35 -10.86 5.21
C LYS A 213 20.45 -10.36 4.09
N SER A 214 19.54 -9.46 4.42
CA SER A 214 18.87 -8.65 3.40
C SER A 214 19.82 -7.59 2.87
N TRP A 215 19.77 -7.34 1.54
CA TRP A 215 20.69 -6.44 0.86
C TRP A 215 19.98 -5.24 0.26
N LYS A 216 20.68 -4.12 0.24
CA LYS A 216 20.29 -2.91 -0.47
C LYS A 216 21.40 -2.50 -1.43
N ILE A 217 21.04 -2.31 -2.68
CA ILE A 217 21.90 -1.77 -3.72
C ILE A 217 21.42 -0.36 -4.05
N ASP A 218 22.29 0.64 -3.87
CA ASP A 218 22.08 2.02 -4.32
C ASP A 218 22.82 2.20 -5.66
N THR A 219 22.09 2.30 -6.77
CA THR A 219 22.71 2.33 -8.11
C THR A 219 23.43 3.64 -8.40
N ASN A 220 22.94 4.74 -7.84
CA ASN A 220 23.43 6.09 -8.11
C ASN A 220 24.27 6.70 -6.97
N TYR A 221 24.84 5.89 -6.09
CA TYR A 221 25.62 6.41 -4.96
C TYR A 221 27.02 6.88 -5.37
N PHE A 222 27.74 6.09 -6.16
CA PHE A 222 29.08 6.41 -6.66
C PHE A 222 29.04 7.08 -8.03
N ILE A 223 28.10 6.68 -8.89
CA ILE A 223 27.89 7.26 -10.20
C ILE A 223 26.56 8.02 -10.19
N PRO A 224 26.58 9.39 -10.21
CA PRO A 224 25.35 10.18 -10.26
C PRO A 224 24.46 9.78 -11.45
N ASP A 225 23.13 9.77 -11.21
CA ASP A 225 22.10 9.47 -12.20
C ASP A 225 22.14 8.04 -12.79
N GLN A 226 22.99 7.16 -12.29
CA GLN A 226 22.96 5.76 -12.67
C GLN A 226 21.70 5.09 -12.13
N GLU A 227 20.94 4.47 -13.01
CA GLU A 227 19.69 3.80 -12.67
C GLU A 227 19.60 2.45 -13.39
N TYR A 228 18.98 1.46 -12.74
CA TYR A 228 18.64 0.21 -13.40
C TYR A 228 17.17 0.25 -13.82
N ARG A 229 16.91 0.40 -15.12
CA ARG A 229 15.55 0.45 -15.67
C ARG A 229 14.62 1.38 -14.87
N ASN A 230 15.05 2.63 -14.68
CA ASN A 230 14.35 3.66 -13.90
C ASN A 230 14.22 3.34 -12.39
N LEU A 231 15.03 2.46 -11.83
CA LEU A 231 15.14 2.17 -10.40
C LEU A 231 16.47 2.70 -9.85
N LYS A 232 16.43 3.45 -8.76
CA LYS A 232 17.61 3.97 -8.05
C LYS A 232 18.11 3.02 -6.99
N GLN A 233 17.25 2.14 -6.51
CA GLN A 233 17.59 1.17 -5.46
C GLN A 233 16.93 -0.17 -5.75
N LEU A 234 17.68 -1.23 -5.46
CA LEU A 234 17.22 -2.60 -5.54
C LEU A 234 17.30 -3.20 -4.14
N LEU A 235 16.22 -3.80 -3.69
CA LEU A 235 16.10 -4.37 -2.35
C LEU A 235 15.90 -5.88 -2.46
N PHE A 236 16.72 -6.63 -1.72
CA PHE A 236 16.68 -8.07 -1.67
C PHE A 236 16.40 -8.52 -0.24
N HIS A 237 15.19 -9.00 0.02
CA HIS A 237 14.75 -9.47 1.31
C HIS A 237 15.10 -10.95 1.48
N ASN A 238 15.67 -11.30 2.61
CA ASN A 238 16.17 -12.65 2.89
C ASN A 238 15.09 -13.65 3.31
N ASN A 239 13.81 -13.29 3.22
CA ASN A 239 12.67 -14.09 3.69
C ASN A 239 12.81 -14.51 5.17
N PHE A 240 13.18 -13.54 6.01
CA PHE A 240 13.43 -13.76 7.43
C PHE A 240 12.22 -14.39 8.12
N ALA A 241 12.47 -15.48 8.86
CA ALA A 241 11.49 -16.22 9.65
C ALA A 241 10.30 -16.81 8.88
N ASP A 242 10.30 -16.81 7.55
CA ASP A 242 9.24 -17.37 6.70
C ASP A 242 9.68 -18.68 6.04
N ALA A 243 9.30 -19.83 6.61
CA ALA A 243 9.64 -21.15 6.05
C ALA A 243 8.95 -21.42 4.71
N SER A 244 7.81 -20.77 4.43
CA SER A 244 7.15 -20.87 3.12
C SER A 244 7.88 -20.09 2.03
N LEU A 245 8.64 -19.03 2.39
CA LEU A 245 9.24 -18.03 1.51
C LEU A 245 8.21 -17.25 0.66
N LEU A 246 6.92 -17.35 0.95
CA LEU A 246 5.82 -16.88 0.10
C LEU A 246 5.05 -15.70 0.67
N ARG A 247 5.07 -15.48 2.00
CA ARG A 247 4.18 -14.52 2.69
C ARG A 247 4.29 -13.12 2.12
N GLU A 248 5.51 -12.62 1.96
CA GLU A 248 5.73 -11.26 1.47
C GLU A 248 5.25 -11.10 0.01
N LYS A 249 5.65 -12.04 -0.88
CA LYS A 249 5.23 -12.04 -2.29
C LYS A 249 3.70 -12.08 -2.42
N MET A 250 3.06 -13.02 -1.72
CA MET A 250 1.61 -13.18 -1.75
C MET A 250 0.87 -11.96 -1.22
N ALA A 251 1.40 -11.28 -0.20
CA ALA A 251 0.80 -10.07 0.34
C ALA A 251 0.87 -8.89 -0.66
N TYR A 252 2.00 -8.72 -1.36
CA TYR A 252 2.11 -7.72 -2.43
C TYR A 252 1.16 -8.02 -3.59
N ASP A 253 1.02 -9.28 -4.00
CA ASP A 253 0.08 -9.68 -5.05
C ASP A 253 -1.38 -9.43 -4.65
N MET A 254 -1.72 -9.68 -3.40
CA MET A 254 -3.07 -9.42 -2.87
C MET A 254 -3.39 -7.93 -2.82
N LEU A 255 -2.42 -7.07 -2.47
CA LEU A 255 -2.57 -5.61 -2.54
C LEU A 255 -2.75 -5.13 -3.98
N ALA A 256 -1.96 -5.66 -4.92
CA ALA A 256 -2.11 -5.35 -6.34
C ALA A 256 -3.50 -5.77 -6.86
N PHE A 257 -3.99 -6.95 -6.48
CA PHE A 257 -5.35 -7.39 -6.77
C PHE A 257 -6.41 -6.43 -6.21
N ALA A 258 -6.21 -5.94 -4.99
CA ALA A 258 -7.11 -4.96 -4.37
C ALA A 258 -7.03 -3.55 -4.97
N GLY A 259 -6.10 -3.29 -5.89
CA GLY A 259 -5.88 -1.95 -6.47
C GLY A 259 -5.21 -0.97 -5.51
N VAL A 260 -4.53 -1.48 -4.48
CA VAL A 260 -3.75 -0.66 -3.55
C VAL A 260 -2.37 -0.40 -4.16
N PRO A 261 -1.91 0.85 -4.25
CA PRO A 261 -0.56 1.16 -4.70
C PRO A 261 0.48 0.56 -3.75
N ALA A 262 1.08 -0.55 -4.16
CA ALA A 262 2.09 -1.28 -3.42
C ALA A 262 3.29 -1.60 -4.31
N GLY A 263 4.43 -1.99 -3.71
CA GLY A 263 5.61 -2.42 -4.44
C GLY A 263 5.36 -3.71 -5.23
N HIS A 264 6.08 -3.88 -6.33
CA HIS A 264 6.19 -5.18 -6.98
C HIS A 264 7.17 -6.08 -6.21
N ALA A 265 6.96 -7.39 -6.28
CA ALA A 265 7.85 -8.38 -5.68
C ALA A 265 8.07 -9.56 -6.64
N ALA A 266 9.32 -10.03 -6.74
CA ALA A 266 9.70 -11.20 -7.53
C ALA A 266 10.78 -12.01 -6.82
N PHE A 267 10.85 -13.31 -7.09
CA PHE A 267 11.90 -14.16 -6.56
C PHE A 267 13.17 -14.10 -7.42
N VAL A 268 14.33 -14.07 -6.76
CA VAL A 268 15.63 -14.10 -7.41
C VAL A 268 16.60 -15.04 -6.68
N GLU A 269 17.49 -15.67 -7.44
CA GLU A 269 18.67 -16.33 -6.91
C GLU A 269 19.77 -15.28 -6.72
N PHE A 270 20.27 -15.11 -5.50
CA PHE A 270 21.33 -14.16 -5.19
C PHE A 270 22.67 -14.86 -5.06
N TRP A 271 23.64 -14.39 -5.82
CA TRP A 271 24.99 -14.94 -5.90
C TRP A 271 26.01 -13.87 -5.53
N ILE A 272 27.15 -14.30 -5.00
CA ILE A 272 28.31 -13.44 -4.73
C ILE A 272 29.54 -13.98 -5.46
N ASP A 273 30.25 -13.08 -6.10
CA ASP A 273 31.56 -13.28 -6.70
C ASP A 273 32.58 -12.38 -5.99
N ILE A 274 33.51 -12.97 -5.25
CA ILE A 274 34.65 -12.25 -4.66
C ILE A 274 35.73 -12.19 -5.73
N VAL A 275 35.80 -11.08 -6.44
CA VAL A 275 36.56 -10.94 -7.70
C VAL A 275 38.08 -11.12 -7.59
N ASP A 276 38.63 -11.15 -6.39
CA ASP A 276 40.08 -11.25 -6.09
C ASP A 276 40.44 -12.48 -5.24
N ASP A 277 39.60 -13.53 -5.19
CA ASP A 277 39.87 -14.77 -4.43
C ASP A 277 40.03 -16.02 -5.27
N ASP A 278 40.01 -15.92 -6.61
CA ASP A 278 40.11 -17.03 -7.56
C ASP A 278 39.10 -18.18 -7.34
N GLN A 279 38.00 -17.93 -6.59
CA GLN A 279 36.94 -18.91 -6.37
C GLN A 279 35.73 -18.62 -7.29
N PRO A 280 34.92 -19.65 -7.60
CA PRO A 280 33.69 -19.43 -8.34
C PRO A 280 32.67 -18.71 -7.49
N SER A 281 31.74 -17.99 -8.16
CA SER A 281 30.60 -17.32 -7.49
C SER A 281 29.88 -18.27 -6.53
N GLU A 282 29.57 -17.79 -5.34
CA GLU A 282 28.86 -18.52 -4.30
C GLU A 282 27.36 -18.20 -4.32
N TYR A 283 26.53 -19.23 -4.18
CA TYR A 283 25.08 -19.08 -4.06
C TYR A 283 24.68 -18.74 -2.63
N LEU A 284 24.17 -17.53 -2.38
CA LEU A 284 23.67 -17.12 -1.06
C LEU A 284 22.24 -17.56 -0.78
N GLY A 285 21.47 -17.91 -1.80
CA GLY A 285 20.12 -18.41 -1.63
C GLY A 285 19.05 -17.66 -2.42
N LEU A 286 17.81 -18.06 -2.19
CA LEU A 286 16.62 -17.41 -2.74
C LEU A 286 16.29 -16.15 -1.92
N TYR A 287 15.97 -15.06 -2.62
CA TYR A 287 15.55 -13.78 -2.06
C TYR A 287 14.25 -13.32 -2.69
N THR A 288 13.49 -12.51 -1.97
CA THR A 288 12.40 -11.72 -2.55
C THR A 288 12.94 -10.33 -2.88
N MET A 289 13.02 -10.01 -4.17
CA MET A 289 13.34 -8.66 -4.61
C MET A 289 12.06 -7.82 -4.56
N VAL A 290 12.11 -6.71 -3.82
CA VAL A 290 10.95 -5.84 -3.57
C VAL A 290 11.21 -4.44 -4.09
N GLU A 291 10.25 -3.87 -4.81
CA GLU A 291 10.28 -2.49 -5.27
C GLU A 291 10.28 -1.53 -4.10
N ARG A 292 11.24 -0.61 -4.07
CA ARG A 292 11.31 0.42 -3.03
C ARG A 292 10.24 1.49 -3.23
N VAL A 293 9.61 1.89 -2.12
CA VAL A 293 8.75 3.08 -2.10
C VAL A 293 9.66 4.32 -1.98
N ASP A 294 9.83 5.04 -3.08
CA ASP A 294 10.65 6.26 -3.21
C ASP A 294 10.06 7.22 -4.27
N SER A 295 10.82 8.24 -4.67
CA SER A 295 10.38 9.20 -5.70
C SER A 295 10.09 8.57 -7.07
N LYS A 296 10.74 7.45 -7.40
CA LYS A 296 10.47 6.71 -8.65
C LYS A 296 9.14 5.96 -8.54
N PHE A 297 8.93 5.25 -7.44
CA PHE A 297 7.69 4.55 -7.15
C PHE A 297 6.47 5.50 -7.24
N VAL A 298 6.49 6.61 -6.49
CA VAL A 298 5.35 7.54 -6.52
C VAL A 298 5.16 8.19 -7.89
N GLY A 299 6.25 8.53 -8.58
CA GLY A 299 6.18 9.05 -9.93
C GLY A 299 5.63 8.06 -10.96
N ASN A 300 5.91 6.76 -10.81
CA ASN A 300 5.40 5.70 -11.68
C ASN A 300 3.92 5.37 -11.40
N ARG A 301 3.47 5.51 -10.15
CA ARG A 301 2.09 5.20 -9.74
C ARG A 301 1.12 6.38 -9.91
N PHE A 302 1.55 7.59 -9.56
CA PHE A 302 0.69 8.78 -9.47
C PHE A 302 0.98 9.80 -10.56
N GLY A 303 2.04 9.61 -11.35
CA GLY A 303 2.48 10.56 -12.37
C GLY A 303 3.44 11.62 -11.83
N ARG A 304 3.87 12.52 -12.71
CA ARG A 304 4.87 13.57 -12.43
C ARG A 304 4.45 14.94 -13.01
N ALA A 305 3.26 15.05 -13.58
CA ALA A 305 2.82 16.27 -14.24
C ALA A 305 2.80 17.47 -13.28
N ASP A 306 2.38 17.23 -12.05
CA ASP A 306 2.28 18.23 -10.99
C ASP A 306 3.49 18.19 -10.01
N GLY A 307 4.58 17.54 -10.43
CA GLY A 307 5.75 17.32 -9.60
C GLY A 307 5.69 16.06 -8.73
N ILE A 308 6.64 15.95 -7.82
CA ILE A 308 6.68 14.88 -6.82
C ILE A 308 6.32 15.50 -5.47
N GLY A 309 5.25 14.99 -4.86
CA GLY A 309 4.81 15.39 -3.52
C GLY A 309 5.73 14.87 -2.41
N ASN A 310 5.41 15.23 -1.19
CA ASN A 310 6.12 14.76 -0.02
C ASN A 310 5.77 13.31 0.28
N LEU A 311 6.79 12.48 0.40
CA LEU A 311 6.69 11.07 0.79
C LEU A 311 7.29 10.92 2.19
N TYR A 312 6.50 10.41 3.14
CA TYR A 312 6.91 10.18 4.52
C TYR A 312 6.94 8.69 4.80
N LYS A 313 8.02 8.20 5.36
CA LYS A 313 8.11 6.85 5.90
C LYS A 313 7.68 6.88 7.37
N ALA A 314 6.70 6.08 7.71
CA ALA A 314 6.37 5.82 9.10
C ALA A 314 7.50 5.00 9.74
N ASP A 315 8.06 5.52 10.81
CA ASP A 315 9.11 4.85 11.56
C ASP A 315 8.65 4.69 13.01
N ALA A 316 8.70 3.48 13.52
CA ALA A 316 8.37 3.18 14.89
C ALA A 316 9.48 2.38 15.53
N GLN A 317 9.71 2.67 16.80
CA GLN A 317 10.46 1.78 17.69
C GLN A 317 9.50 1.36 18.81
N PRO A 318 9.48 0.09 19.19
CA PRO A 318 8.43 -0.48 20.05
C PRO A 318 8.27 0.18 21.43
N VAL A 319 9.17 1.06 21.82
CA VAL A 319 9.25 1.56 23.21
C VAL A 319 9.12 3.09 23.33
N THR A 320 9.28 3.86 22.25
CA THR A 320 9.44 5.32 22.38
C THR A 320 8.47 6.15 21.57
N GLY A 321 7.54 5.55 20.85
CA GLY A 321 6.55 6.24 20.04
C GLY A 321 6.47 5.68 18.63
N ALA A 322 5.31 5.80 18.06
CA ALA A 322 4.94 5.25 16.77
C ALA A 322 4.26 6.33 15.93
N ALA A 323 4.20 6.11 14.63
CA ALA A 323 3.40 6.92 13.73
C ALA A 323 1.91 6.55 13.92
N ASP A 324 1.26 7.17 14.90
CA ASP A 324 -0.10 6.86 15.34
C ASP A 324 -1.20 7.67 14.63
N LEU A 325 -0.80 8.70 13.85
CA LEU A 325 -1.68 9.67 13.19
C LEU A 325 -2.55 10.48 14.17
N ALA A 326 -2.13 10.56 15.43
CA ALA A 326 -2.74 11.48 16.39
C ALA A 326 -2.18 12.91 16.22
N TYR A 327 -2.96 13.89 16.65
CA TYR A 327 -2.57 15.30 16.55
C TYR A 327 -1.86 15.79 17.80
N TYR A 328 -0.65 16.30 17.64
CA TYR A 328 0.21 16.83 18.69
C TYR A 328 0.53 18.33 18.52
N GLY A 329 -0.24 19.02 17.72
CA GLY A 329 -0.08 20.47 17.44
C GLY A 329 0.60 20.74 16.09
N GLU A 330 0.78 22.02 15.78
CA GLU A 330 1.27 22.51 14.48
C GLU A 330 2.77 22.30 14.24
N ASN A 331 3.51 21.86 15.27
CA ASN A 331 4.95 21.64 15.14
C ASN A 331 5.26 20.15 15.07
N ILE A 332 5.85 19.70 13.94
CA ILE A 332 6.26 18.30 13.78
C ILE A 332 7.20 17.81 14.91
N GLY A 333 7.97 18.72 15.51
CA GLY A 333 8.83 18.42 16.64
C GLY A 333 8.10 17.98 17.91
N SER A 334 6.77 18.18 18.00
CA SER A 334 5.93 17.71 19.11
C SER A 334 5.42 16.28 18.91
N TYR A 335 5.58 15.71 17.70
CA TYR A 335 5.15 14.35 17.38
C TYR A 335 6.12 13.31 17.94
N PRO A 336 5.65 12.08 18.21
CA PRO A 336 6.50 11.01 18.74
C PRO A 336 7.78 10.83 17.90
N ARG A 337 8.89 10.54 18.57
CA ARG A 337 10.20 10.35 17.94
C ARG A 337 10.67 8.93 18.21
N PRO A 338 10.77 8.08 17.18
CA PRO A 338 11.40 6.79 17.31
C PRO A 338 12.87 6.94 17.73
N ARG A 339 13.41 5.95 18.42
CA ARG A 339 14.79 5.97 18.87
C ARG A 339 15.76 6.09 17.68
N GLY A 340 16.49 7.20 17.64
CA GLY A 340 17.46 7.49 16.58
C GLY A 340 16.86 8.15 15.32
N ALA A 341 15.57 8.50 15.32
CA ALA A 341 14.94 9.31 14.29
C ALA A 341 14.60 10.71 14.81
N ASP A 342 14.61 11.69 13.91
CA ASP A 342 14.26 13.06 14.27
C ASP A 342 12.75 13.26 14.45
N VAL A 343 11.93 12.46 13.73
CA VAL A 343 10.46 12.51 13.74
C VAL A 343 9.87 11.13 13.40
N ALA A 344 8.60 10.88 13.79
CA ALA A 344 7.89 9.63 13.49
C ALA A 344 7.60 9.45 11.99
N TYR A 345 7.58 10.54 11.23
CA TYR A 345 7.29 10.58 9.79
C TYR A 345 8.52 11.08 9.04
N GLY A 346 9.45 10.17 8.73
CA GLY A 346 10.70 10.51 8.08
C GLY A 346 10.50 10.88 6.60
N LEU A 347 10.77 12.15 6.24
CA LEU A 347 10.65 12.63 4.86
C LEU A 347 11.63 11.88 3.94
N GLN A 348 11.15 11.43 2.77
CA GLN A 348 11.91 10.66 1.78
C GLN A 348 12.10 11.40 0.45
N THR A 349 11.33 12.46 0.19
CA THR A 349 11.42 13.34 -0.99
C THR A 349 11.50 14.78 -0.54
N ASN A 350 11.88 15.70 -1.42
CA ASN A 350 11.93 17.14 -1.16
C ASN A 350 12.76 17.53 0.09
N LEU A 351 13.86 16.82 0.33
CA LEU A 351 14.68 16.93 1.54
C LEU A 351 15.34 18.31 1.72
N GLU A 352 15.53 19.06 0.64
CA GLU A 352 16.13 20.40 0.69
C GLU A 352 15.16 21.46 1.26
N GLN A 353 13.87 21.21 1.18
CA GLN A 353 12.80 22.08 1.70
C GLN A 353 11.78 21.23 2.46
N PRO A 354 12.11 20.75 3.66
CA PRO A 354 11.21 19.87 4.43
C PRO A 354 9.89 20.57 4.74
N ASP A 355 8.79 19.95 4.33
CA ASP A 355 7.44 20.43 4.61
C ASP A 355 6.60 19.29 5.21
N TYR A 356 6.05 19.51 6.39
CA TYR A 356 5.23 18.57 7.14
C TYR A 356 3.78 19.03 7.30
N ARG A 357 3.39 20.15 6.65
CA ARG A 357 2.05 20.74 6.82
C ARG A 357 0.94 19.79 6.38
N GLY A 358 1.14 19.02 5.32
CA GLY A 358 0.13 18.08 4.84
C GLY A 358 -0.12 16.94 5.82
N ILE A 359 0.94 16.33 6.37
CA ILE A 359 0.78 15.28 7.38
C ILE A 359 0.21 15.82 8.70
N ILE A 360 0.63 17.01 9.13
CA ILE A 360 0.08 17.69 10.31
C ILE A 360 -1.41 17.97 10.10
N ASN A 361 -1.81 18.46 8.93
CA ASN A 361 -3.21 18.70 8.58
C ASN A 361 -4.02 17.39 8.58
N LEU A 362 -3.49 16.29 8.04
CA LEU A 362 -4.14 14.98 8.14
C LEU A 362 -4.35 14.59 9.61
N CYS A 363 -3.33 14.65 10.44
CA CYS A 363 -3.43 14.35 11.87
C CYS A 363 -4.46 15.27 12.57
N HIS A 364 -4.50 16.57 12.21
CA HIS A 364 -5.48 17.51 12.75
C HIS A 364 -6.92 17.14 12.37
N VAL A 365 -7.18 16.82 11.11
CA VAL A 365 -8.50 16.34 10.65
C VAL A 365 -8.88 15.03 11.35
N VAL A 366 -7.92 14.13 11.53
CA VAL A 366 -8.17 12.81 12.12
C VAL A 366 -8.41 12.88 13.62
N ASP A 367 -7.67 13.67 14.38
CA ASP A 367 -7.67 13.62 15.86
C ASP A 367 -7.75 15.00 16.54
N GLY A 368 -7.48 16.10 15.82
CA GLY A 368 -7.46 17.46 16.37
C GLY A 368 -8.83 18.15 16.39
N VAL A 369 -9.82 17.60 15.68
CA VAL A 369 -11.16 18.21 15.54
C VAL A 369 -12.24 17.27 16.09
N GLU A 370 -13.17 17.82 16.86
CA GLU A 370 -14.40 17.14 17.22
C GLU A 370 -15.47 17.43 16.14
N TYR A 371 -16.16 16.38 15.72
CA TYR A 371 -17.20 16.47 14.69
C TYR A 371 -18.56 16.11 15.27
N ASP A 372 -19.59 16.82 14.85
CA ASP A 372 -20.97 16.61 15.30
C ASP A 372 -21.55 15.25 14.86
N SER A 373 -20.95 14.61 13.85
CA SER A 373 -21.38 13.31 13.32
C SER A 373 -20.28 12.60 12.57
N PRO A 374 -20.36 11.25 12.42
CA PRO A 374 -19.47 10.48 11.56
C PRO A 374 -19.45 10.97 10.10
N GLN A 375 -20.56 11.49 9.59
CA GLN A 375 -20.67 12.03 8.24
C GLN A 375 -19.89 13.35 8.08
N ALA A 376 -19.90 14.21 9.10
CA ALA A 376 -19.10 15.44 9.11
C ALA A 376 -17.60 15.10 9.13
N PHE A 377 -17.19 14.11 9.91
CA PHE A 377 -15.83 13.57 9.88
C PHE A 377 -15.46 13.03 8.51
N ALA A 378 -16.31 12.17 7.91
CA ALA A 378 -16.09 11.60 6.59
C ALA A 378 -15.86 12.69 5.53
N ALA A 379 -16.73 13.70 5.49
CA ALA A 379 -16.62 14.80 4.54
C ALA A 379 -15.31 15.59 4.69
N ALA A 380 -14.84 15.80 5.92
CA ALA A 380 -13.56 16.46 6.18
C ALA A 380 -12.36 15.58 5.80
N LEU A 381 -12.40 14.30 6.14
CA LEU A 381 -11.32 13.34 5.84
C LEU A 381 -11.13 13.15 4.34
N GLU A 382 -12.20 13.03 3.57
CA GLU A 382 -12.18 12.84 2.12
C GLU A 382 -11.58 14.04 1.35
N GLN A 383 -11.50 15.23 1.95
CA GLN A 383 -10.81 16.36 1.33
C GLN A 383 -9.28 16.21 1.36
N VAL A 384 -8.74 15.53 2.36
CA VAL A 384 -7.30 15.49 2.64
C VAL A 384 -6.69 14.09 2.50
N PHE A 385 -7.51 13.04 2.42
CA PHE A 385 -7.06 11.65 2.46
C PHE A 385 -7.79 10.76 1.46
N ASN A 386 -7.08 9.78 0.88
CA ASN A 386 -7.68 8.75 0.01
C ASN A 386 -8.27 7.62 0.87
N VAL A 387 -9.50 7.81 1.32
CA VAL A 387 -10.21 6.86 2.18
C VAL A 387 -10.44 5.52 1.46
N ASP A 388 -10.84 5.54 0.19
CA ASP A 388 -11.08 4.31 -0.59
C ASP A 388 -9.83 3.41 -0.64
N GLY A 389 -8.68 3.99 -0.99
CA GLY A 389 -7.40 3.27 -1.00
C GLY A 389 -7.04 2.70 0.36
N TYR A 390 -7.32 3.44 1.43
CA TYR A 390 -7.07 2.98 2.80
C TYR A 390 -8.00 1.84 3.23
N LEU A 391 -9.28 1.88 2.88
CA LEU A 391 -10.23 0.80 3.19
C LEU A 391 -9.86 -0.50 2.44
N ARG A 392 -9.41 -0.41 1.19
CA ARG A 392 -8.87 -1.56 0.44
C ARG A 392 -7.62 -2.13 1.10
N TYR A 393 -6.71 -1.26 1.54
CA TYR A 393 -5.53 -1.67 2.30
C TYR A 393 -5.94 -2.41 3.58
N LEU A 394 -6.84 -1.84 4.40
CA LEU A 394 -7.34 -2.50 5.61
C LEU A 394 -7.99 -3.85 5.32
N ALA A 395 -8.76 -3.95 4.23
CA ALA A 395 -9.38 -5.20 3.81
C ALA A 395 -8.33 -6.29 3.54
N VAL A 396 -7.22 -5.94 2.87
CA VAL A 396 -6.12 -6.88 2.62
C VAL A 396 -5.44 -7.30 3.90
N ILE A 397 -4.99 -6.34 4.74
CA ILE A 397 -4.16 -6.67 5.92
C ILE A 397 -4.94 -7.45 6.98
N PHE A 398 -6.23 -7.20 7.15
CA PHE A 398 -7.03 -7.98 8.10
C PHE A 398 -7.50 -9.31 7.54
N THR A 399 -7.69 -9.42 6.24
CA THR A 399 -7.96 -10.71 5.60
C THR A 399 -6.74 -11.63 5.69
N ASN A 400 -5.54 -11.15 5.35
CA ASN A 400 -4.31 -11.93 5.38
C ASN A 400 -3.56 -11.91 6.72
N LEU A 401 -4.13 -11.27 7.75
CA LEU A 401 -3.59 -11.22 9.12
C LEU A 401 -2.18 -10.61 9.19
N ASN A 402 -1.92 -9.52 8.48
CA ASN A 402 -0.69 -8.75 8.64
C ASN A 402 -0.88 -7.70 9.75
N LEU A 403 -0.46 -8.04 10.96
CA LEU A 403 -0.64 -7.19 12.13
C LEU A 403 0.61 -6.37 12.49
N ASP A 404 1.71 -6.49 11.74
CA ASP A 404 2.92 -5.69 11.94
C ASP A 404 2.89 -4.40 11.12
N THR A 405 1.83 -3.62 11.27
CA THR A 405 1.64 -2.35 10.57
C THR A 405 0.69 -1.43 11.34
N TYR A 406 0.34 -0.27 10.79
CA TYR A 406 -0.76 0.53 11.33
C TYR A 406 -2.08 -0.28 11.21
N PRO A 407 -2.91 -0.42 12.26
CA PRO A 407 -2.93 0.36 13.50
C PRO A 407 -2.24 -0.28 14.73
N TYR A 408 -1.47 -1.34 14.57
CA TYR A 408 -0.95 -2.10 15.73
C TYR A 408 0.44 -1.66 16.17
N THR A 409 1.36 -1.52 15.23
CA THR A 409 2.77 -1.21 15.54
C THR A 409 3.16 0.22 15.17
N GLY A 410 2.35 0.92 14.35
CA GLY A 410 2.62 2.27 13.90
C GLY A 410 3.86 2.40 13.00
N ASN A 411 4.22 1.32 12.30
CA ASN A 411 5.30 1.26 11.33
C ASN A 411 4.88 0.55 10.03
N ASN A 412 5.84 0.27 9.16
CA ASN A 412 5.64 -0.51 7.92
C ASN A 412 4.60 0.10 6.97
N PHE A 413 4.59 1.43 6.86
CA PHE A 413 3.82 2.15 5.86
C PHE A 413 4.50 3.46 5.47
N TYR A 414 4.04 4.02 4.35
CA TYR A 414 4.38 5.37 3.92
C TYR A 414 3.09 6.18 3.73
N LEU A 415 3.24 7.49 3.79
CA LEU A 415 2.20 8.46 3.45
C LEU A 415 2.72 9.34 2.32
N TYR A 416 1.93 9.54 1.28
CA TYR A 416 2.33 10.34 0.12
C TYR A 416 1.32 11.46 -0.12
N GLU A 417 1.77 12.70 -0.03
CA GLU A 417 0.98 13.85 -0.46
C GLU A 417 0.95 13.89 -1.98
N ASN A 418 -0.16 13.44 -2.57
CA ASN A 418 -0.33 13.37 -4.01
C ASN A 418 -0.68 14.76 -4.55
N PRO A 419 0.22 15.44 -5.28
CA PRO A 419 -0.04 16.81 -5.74
C PRO A 419 -1.17 16.89 -6.77
N THR A 420 -1.43 15.82 -7.53
CA THR A 420 -2.51 15.78 -8.53
C THR A 420 -3.90 15.78 -7.88
N THR A 421 -4.07 15.11 -6.73
CA THR A 421 -5.36 15.01 -6.04
C THR A 421 -5.49 15.93 -4.84
N GLY A 422 -4.38 16.45 -4.33
CA GLY A 422 -4.31 17.18 -3.08
C GLY A 422 -4.55 16.33 -1.83
N LYS A 423 -4.57 15.00 -1.97
CA LYS A 423 -4.85 14.04 -0.89
C LYS A 423 -3.62 13.25 -0.49
N VAL A 424 -3.61 12.81 0.77
CA VAL A 424 -2.60 11.87 1.26
C VAL A 424 -3.01 10.44 0.88
N GLU A 425 -2.09 9.70 0.29
CA GLU A 425 -2.21 8.28 -0.04
C GLU A 425 -1.54 7.43 1.05
N PHE A 426 -2.15 6.32 1.44
CA PHE A 426 -1.57 5.34 2.36
C PHE A 426 -0.90 4.22 1.57
N LEU A 427 0.41 3.98 1.79
CA LEU A 427 1.20 3.03 1.01
C LEU A 427 1.78 1.96 1.94
N PRO A 428 1.48 0.67 1.71
CA PRO A 428 1.99 -0.43 2.52
C PRO A 428 3.48 -0.70 2.29
N TRP A 429 4.13 -1.27 3.32
CA TRP A 429 5.52 -1.67 3.31
C TRP A 429 5.78 -2.84 4.25
N ASP A 430 6.80 -3.67 3.94
CA ASP A 430 7.34 -4.75 4.80
C ASP A 430 6.28 -5.78 5.22
N LEU A 431 5.83 -6.59 4.27
CA LEU A 431 4.64 -7.44 4.38
C LEU A 431 4.95 -8.91 4.76
N ASN A 432 6.18 -9.21 5.15
CA ASN A 432 6.62 -10.57 5.47
C ASN A 432 5.90 -11.19 6.68
N ASN A 433 5.31 -10.36 7.55
CA ASN A 433 4.57 -10.76 8.74
C ASN A 433 3.07 -11.07 8.48
N SER A 434 2.70 -11.33 7.22
CA SER A 434 1.35 -11.74 6.82
C SER A 434 1.02 -13.19 7.18
N TRP A 435 -0.22 -13.60 7.02
CA TRP A 435 -0.76 -14.94 7.37
C TRP A 435 -0.48 -15.32 8.82
N GLY A 436 -0.80 -14.39 9.74
CA GLY A 436 -0.72 -14.65 11.17
C GLY A 436 0.70 -14.83 11.72
N HIS A 437 1.74 -14.57 10.92
CA HIS A 437 3.12 -14.73 11.36
C HIS A 437 3.46 -13.82 12.56
N PHE A 438 2.88 -12.64 12.63
CA PHE A 438 3.02 -11.69 13.76
C PHE A 438 1.86 -11.80 14.77
N GLY A 439 1.05 -12.85 14.69
CA GLY A 439 -0.11 -13.09 15.54
C GLY A 439 -1.44 -13.02 14.78
N GLY A 440 -2.53 -13.34 15.48
CA GLY A 440 -3.84 -13.51 14.87
C GLY A 440 -4.06 -14.93 14.37
N ASP A 441 -5.32 -15.36 14.37
CA ASP A 441 -5.77 -16.66 13.87
C ASP A 441 -6.96 -16.50 12.92
N ALA A 442 -7.51 -17.61 12.44
CA ALA A 442 -8.62 -17.62 11.50
C ALA A 442 -9.85 -16.86 12.00
N THR A 443 -10.04 -16.75 13.30
CA THR A 443 -11.20 -16.08 13.93
C THR A 443 -10.95 -14.62 14.30
N PHE A 444 -9.83 -14.05 13.89
CA PHE A 444 -9.53 -12.65 14.14
C PHE A 444 -10.67 -11.74 13.62
N PRO A 445 -11.16 -10.76 14.42
CA PRO A 445 -12.33 -9.97 14.07
C PRO A 445 -12.24 -9.28 12.69
N LEU A 446 -13.39 -9.16 12.01
CA LEU A 446 -13.48 -8.54 10.68
C LEU A 446 -12.89 -7.12 10.65
N TYR A 447 -13.21 -6.30 11.63
CA TYR A 447 -12.72 -4.93 11.74
C TYR A 447 -11.42 -4.80 12.55
N GLY A 448 -10.73 -5.91 12.79
CA GLY A 448 -9.57 -5.87 13.67
C GLY A 448 -9.93 -5.63 15.14
N GLN A 449 -8.92 -5.52 15.96
CA GLN A 449 -9.04 -5.10 17.37
C GLN A 449 -8.01 -4.02 17.64
N PRO A 450 -8.40 -2.84 18.14
CA PRO A 450 -7.47 -1.72 18.30
C PRO A 450 -6.44 -1.89 19.41
N CYS A 451 -6.44 -2.99 20.15
CA CYS A 451 -5.48 -3.23 21.22
C CYS A 451 -4.93 -4.64 21.14
N CYS A 452 -3.89 -4.90 21.77
CA CYS A 452 -3.42 -6.18 22.32
C CYS A 452 -2.19 -6.82 21.66
N LEU A 453 -1.76 -6.44 20.46
CA LEU A 453 -0.64 -7.08 19.77
C LEU A 453 0.58 -6.16 19.52
N GLY A 454 0.45 -4.84 19.76
CA GLY A 454 1.50 -3.89 19.46
C GLY A 454 1.60 -2.72 20.45
N PRO A 455 2.64 -1.89 20.32
CA PRO A 455 2.88 -0.75 21.21
C PRO A 455 1.90 0.41 20.98
N LEU A 456 1.11 0.38 19.89
CA LEU A 456 0.22 1.46 19.55
C LEU A 456 -1.02 1.43 20.45
N GLN A 457 -1.07 2.34 21.41
CA GLN A 457 -2.21 2.47 22.34
C GLN A 457 -3.36 3.26 21.74
N TRP A 458 -3.10 4.09 20.72
CA TRP A 458 -4.06 4.97 20.08
C TRP A 458 -3.85 4.98 18.56
N ALA A 459 -4.89 4.70 17.80
CA ALA A 459 -4.89 4.68 16.33
C ALA A 459 -6.15 5.41 15.80
N PRO A 460 -6.19 6.75 15.89
CA PRO A 460 -7.41 7.51 15.66
C PRO A 460 -7.97 7.35 14.24
N LEU A 461 -7.14 7.34 13.21
CA LEU A 461 -7.61 7.12 11.83
C LEU A 461 -8.35 5.79 11.71
N PHE A 462 -7.75 4.69 12.21
CA PHE A 462 -8.35 3.36 12.17
C PHE A 462 -9.69 3.31 12.92
N THR A 463 -9.75 3.86 14.13
CA THR A 463 -10.97 3.84 14.95
C THR A 463 -12.07 4.64 14.27
N ARG A 464 -11.78 5.87 13.85
CA ARG A 464 -12.78 6.80 13.31
C ARG A 464 -13.33 6.41 11.94
N VAL A 465 -12.53 5.79 11.07
CA VAL A 465 -13.06 5.32 9.77
C VAL A 465 -14.16 4.29 9.95
N PHE A 466 -14.07 3.42 10.95
CA PHE A 466 -15.12 2.44 11.22
C PHE A 466 -16.30 2.97 12.03
N GLU A 467 -16.26 4.19 12.56
CA GLU A 467 -17.45 4.88 13.08
C GLU A 467 -18.40 5.30 11.94
N VAL A 468 -17.88 5.49 10.72
CA VAL A 468 -18.66 5.86 9.54
C VAL A 468 -19.38 4.64 8.96
N PRO A 469 -20.73 4.57 8.95
CA PRO A 469 -21.45 3.39 8.45
C PRO A 469 -21.15 3.05 6.99
N GLN A 470 -20.98 4.06 6.12
CA GLN A 470 -20.64 3.88 4.72
C GLN A 470 -19.29 3.18 4.57
N TYR A 471 -18.27 3.61 5.32
CA TYR A 471 -16.93 3.00 5.25
C TYR A 471 -16.91 1.55 5.73
N ARG A 472 -17.74 1.18 6.73
CA ARG A 472 -17.90 -0.24 7.10
C ARG A 472 -18.50 -1.06 5.97
N GLN A 473 -19.46 -0.50 5.24
CA GLN A 473 -20.08 -1.17 4.10
C GLN A 473 -19.09 -1.35 2.96
N ASP A 474 -18.36 -0.30 2.59
CA ASP A 474 -17.34 -0.34 1.54
C ASP A 474 -16.23 -1.34 1.88
N TYR A 475 -15.71 -1.28 3.09
CA TYR A 475 -14.71 -2.22 3.61
C TYR A 475 -15.21 -3.68 3.55
N SER A 476 -16.44 -3.94 4.02
CA SER A 476 -17.01 -5.29 4.02
C SER A 476 -17.20 -5.83 2.60
N ALA A 477 -17.55 -4.98 1.64
CA ALA A 477 -17.62 -5.35 0.23
C ALA A 477 -16.24 -5.71 -0.36
N TYR A 478 -15.18 -5.00 0.04
CA TYR A 478 -13.81 -5.34 -0.37
C TYR A 478 -13.35 -6.67 0.22
N VAL A 479 -13.65 -6.92 1.50
CA VAL A 479 -13.36 -8.24 2.11
C VAL A 479 -14.13 -9.36 1.39
N ASP A 480 -15.40 -9.15 1.04
CA ASP A 480 -16.19 -10.13 0.30
C ASP A 480 -15.58 -10.45 -1.08
N LEU A 481 -15.14 -9.44 -1.82
CA LEU A 481 -14.45 -9.63 -3.09
C LEU A 481 -13.13 -10.39 -2.94
N LEU A 482 -12.34 -10.06 -1.91
CA LEU A 482 -11.10 -10.78 -1.61
C LEU A 482 -11.37 -12.25 -1.33
N VAL A 483 -12.34 -12.55 -0.47
CA VAL A 483 -12.69 -13.92 -0.10
C VAL A 483 -13.23 -14.71 -1.30
N ARG A 484 -13.96 -14.09 -2.20
CA ARG A 484 -14.50 -14.77 -3.39
C ARG A 484 -13.44 -15.06 -4.45
N TYR A 485 -12.55 -14.13 -4.73
CA TYR A 485 -11.74 -14.15 -5.96
C TYR A 485 -10.23 -14.28 -5.70
N TRP A 486 -9.80 -14.23 -4.46
CA TRP A 486 -8.38 -14.34 -4.15
C TRP A 486 -8.09 -15.17 -2.90
N PHE A 487 -8.78 -14.91 -1.78
CA PHE A 487 -8.49 -15.48 -0.48
C PHE A 487 -9.47 -16.60 -0.13
N ASN A 488 -9.37 -17.73 -0.85
CA ASN A 488 -10.20 -18.93 -0.67
C ASN A 488 -9.34 -20.17 -0.96
N ARG A 489 -9.85 -21.36 -0.56
CA ARG A 489 -9.08 -22.61 -0.68
C ARG A 489 -8.65 -22.95 -2.10
N PRO A 490 -9.48 -22.90 -3.14
CA PRO A 490 -9.05 -23.20 -4.52
C PRO A 490 -7.92 -22.29 -4.99
N ASP A 491 -8.10 -20.99 -4.88
CA ASP A 491 -7.16 -20.00 -5.41
C ASP A 491 -5.83 -20.03 -4.66
N ILE A 492 -5.85 -20.09 -3.31
CA ILE A 492 -4.63 -20.14 -2.52
C ILE A 492 -3.88 -21.46 -2.75
N THR A 493 -4.57 -22.58 -2.93
CA THR A 493 -3.94 -23.86 -3.23
C THR A 493 -3.18 -23.79 -4.55
N GLN A 494 -3.79 -23.22 -5.58
CA GLN A 494 -3.15 -23.06 -6.88
C GLN A 494 -1.94 -22.12 -6.81
N ARG A 495 -2.06 -20.99 -6.11
CA ARG A 495 -0.97 -19.99 -5.96
C ARG A 495 0.21 -20.57 -5.20
N VAL A 496 -0.03 -21.19 -4.04
CA VAL A 496 1.03 -21.81 -3.23
C VAL A 496 1.73 -22.91 -4.02
N ALA A 497 0.99 -23.80 -4.68
CA ALA A 497 1.57 -24.86 -5.51
C ALA A 497 2.39 -24.30 -6.69
N GLY A 498 1.90 -23.27 -7.36
CA GLY A 498 2.60 -22.57 -8.43
C GLY A 498 3.92 -21.96 -7.97
N TRP A 499 3.89 -21.19 -6.87
CA TRP A 499 5.10 -20.58 -6.31
C TRP A 499 6.07 -21.62 -5.76
N GLN A 500 5.61 -22.65 -5.07
CA GLN A 500 6.49 -23.74 -4.61
C GLN A 500 7.16 -24.48 -5.77
N SER A 501 6.43 -24.71 -6.86
CA SER A 501 6.99 -25.31 -8.07
C SER A 501 8.07 -24.41 -8.72
N LEU A 502 7.82 -23.09 -8.74
CA LEU A 502 8.75 -22.12 -9.33
C LEU A 502 10.06 -22.02 -8.54
N ILE A 503 9.96 -21.87 -7.21
CA ILE A 503 11.15 -21.62 -6.37
C ILE A 503 11.83 -22.89 -5.85
N GLY A 504 11.16 -24.03 -5.88
CA GLY A 504 11.70 -25.31 -5.39
C GLY A 504 13.07 -25.67 -5.92
N PRO A 505 13.35 -25.56 -7.25
CA PRO A 505 14.68 -25.82 -7.81
C PRO A 505 15.80 -24.96 -7.22
N SER A 506 15.52 -23.70 -6.86
CA SER A 506 16.50 -22.80 -6.24
C SER A 506 16.86 -23.21 -4.81
N LEU A 507 15.97 -23.89 -4.11
CA LEU A 507 16.18 -24.32 -2.73
C LEU A 507 17.09 -25.54 -2.63
N THR A 508 17.11 -26.41 -3.63
CA THR A 508 17.98 -27.59 -3.69
C THR A 508 19.41 -27.26 -4.09
N ARG A 509 19.68 -26.06 -4.62
CA ARG A 509 21.04 -25.60 -4.95
C ARG A 509 21.84 -25.16 -3.72
N SER A 510 21.18 -24.78 -2.63
CA SER A 510 21.88 -24.42 -1.42
C SER A 510 22.52 -25.66 -0.80
N THR A 511 23.77 -25.54 -0.37
CA THR A 511 24.62 -26.53 0.24
C THR A 511 23.87 -27.57 1.09
N GLY A 512 23.47 -28.70 0.47
CA GLY A 512 22.97 -29.90 1.14
C GLY A 512 21.72 -29.68 2.00
N ASP A 513 20.53 -29.72 1.39
CA ASP A 513 19.21 -29.83 2.05
C ASP A 513 18.86 -28.79 3.12
N LYS A 514 19.57 -27.66 3.18
CA LYS A 514 19.41 -26.67 4.25
C LYS A 514 19.14 -25.29 3.66
N MET A 515 17.93 -24.82 3.87
CA MET A 515 17.53 -23.45 3.55
C MET A 515 17.82 -22.55 4.75
N TYR A 516 18.56 -21.47 4.51
CA TYR A 516 18.78 -20.48 5.56
C TYR A 516 17.58 -19.56 5.69
N VAL A 517 16.91 -19.60 6.83
CA VAL A 517 15.79 -18.71 7.10
C VAL A 517 15.73 -18.41 8.60
N GLY A 518 15.90 -17.15 8.97
CA GLY A 518 15.75 -16.71 10.35
C GLY A 518 16.89 -17.04 11.33
N PRO A 519 16.76 -16.63 12.59
CA PRO A 519 17.80 -16.73 13.59
C PRO A 519 18.16 -18.18 13.90
N GLY A 520 19.29 -18.64 13.37
CA GLY A 520 19.81 -19.98 13.62
C GLY A 520 19.01 -21.12 13.01
N ALA A 521 17.93 -20.84 12.28
CA ALA A 521 17.07 -21.84 11.70
C ALA A 521 17.46 -22.07 10.23
N MET A 522 17.78 -23.30 9.93
CA MET A 522 17.79 -23.82 8.58
C MET A 522 16.45 -24.50 8.36
N PHE A 523 15.66 -24.03 7.40
CA PHE A 523 14.46 -24.75 7.02
C PHE A 523 14.82 -25.92 6.13
N THR A 524 14.18 -27.04 6.39
CA THR A 524 14.27 -28.21 5.54
C THR A 524 13.27 -28.11 4.39
N PRO A 525 13.46 -28.81 3.27
CA PRO A 525 12.43 -28.93 2.23
C PRO A 525 11.07 -29.41 2.77
N GLN A 526 11.09 -30.22 3.83
CA GLN A 526 9.88 -30.67 4.50
C GLN A 526 9.15 -29.49 5.19
N GLN A 527 9.87 -28.63 5.92
CA GLN A 527 9.29 -27.44 6.56
C GLN A 527 8.72 -26.46 5.53
N PHE A 528 9.40 -26.24 4.41
CA PHE A 528 8.91 -25.45 3.29
C PHE A 528 7.56 -25.97 2.77
N THR A 529 7.46 -27.29 2.53
CA THR A 529 6.21 -27.90 2.09
C THR A 529 5.11 -27.80 3.15
N GLN A 530 5.45 -28.07 4.41
CA GLN A 530 4.50 -28.01 5.54
C GLN A 530 3.98 -26.57 5.77
N ASP A 531 4.84 -25.57 5.68
CA ASP A 531 4.43 -24.17 5.87
C ASP A 531 3.55 -23.70 4.70
N GLY A 532 3.82 -24.15 3.47
CA GLY A 532 2.90 -23.92 2.35
C GLY A 532 1.50 -24.52 2.59
N LEU A 533 1.43 -25.76 3.13
CA LEU A 533 0.16 -26.36 3.51
C LEU A 533 -0.53 -25.61 4.65
N ALA A 534 0.24 -25.09 5.61
CA ALA A 534 -0.30 -24.29 6.71
C ALA A 534 -0.89 -22.96 6.20
N LEU A 535 -0.28 -22.31 5.21
CA LEU A 535 -0.85 -21.14 4.54
C LEU A 535 -2.22 -21.45 3.90
N ILE A 536 -2.32 -22.59 3.19
CA ILE A 536 -3.57 -23.03 2.56
C ILE A 536 -4.65 -23.28 3.62
N SER A 537 -4.32 -23.97 4.72
CA SER A 537 -5.27 -24.26 5.80
C SER A 537 -5.76 -22.99 6.47
N LEU A 538 -4.83 -22.13 6.90
CA LEU A 538 -5.18 -20.86 7.54
C LEU A 538 -6.06 -19.98 6.63
N THR A 539 -5.73 -19.91 5.34
CA THR A 539 -6.52 -19.14 4.37
C THR A 539 -7.95 -19.69 4.26
N ALA A 540 -8.11 -21.02 4.19
CA ALA A 540 -9.43 -21.64 4.10
C ALA A 540 -10.28 -21.37 5.35
N ASP A 541 -9.70 -21.61 6.53
CA ASP A 541 -10.38 -21.42 7.81
C ASP A 541 -10.75 -19.93 8.02
N ARG A 542 -9.86 -19.02 7.64
CA ARG A 542 -10.10 -17.57 7.68
C ARG A 542 -11.19 -17.14 6.70
N ALA A 543 -11.19 -17.67 5.48
CA ALA A 543 -12.22 -17.37 4.49
C ALA A 543 -13.59 -17.83 4.96
N ASP A 544 -13.70 -19.02 5.57
CA ASP A 544 -14.96 -19.55 6.11
C ASP A 544 -15.48 -18.69 7.27
N TYR A 545 -14.59 -18.25 8.17
CA TYR A 545 -14.95 -17.32 9.24
C TYR A 545 -15.47 -15.99 8.68
N LEU A 546 -14.72 -15.38 7.74
CA LEU A 546 -15.12 -14.09 7.15
C LEU A 546 -16.46 -14.18 6.41
N ARG A 547 -16.72 -15.26 5.66
CA ARG A 547 -18.02 -15.50 5.02
C ARG A 547 -19.13 -15.57 6.05
N ALA A 548 -18.94 -16.35 7.13
CA ALA A 548 -19.95 -16.46 8.17
C ALA A 548 -20.29 -15.10 8.81
N VAL A 549 -19.29 -14.26 9.04
CA VAL A 549 -19.49 -12.90 9.57
C VAL A 549 -20.21 -12.00 8.56
N LEU A 550 -19.82 -12.04 7.28
CA LEU A 550 -20.44 -11.24 6.22
C LEU A 550 -21.90 -11.67 6.00
N ASP A 551 -22.17 -12.98 5.92
CA ASP A 551 -23.51 -13.54 5.68
C ASP A 551 -24.47 -13.30 6.86
N SER A 552 -23.96 -13.23 8.09
CA SER A 552 -24.75 -12.92 9.28
C SER A 552 -25.30 -11.50 9.32
N GLY A 553 -24.67 -10.57 8.57
CA GLY A 553 -24.95 -9.15 8.62
C GLY A 553 -24.49 -8.46 9.92
N ALA A 554 -23.83 -9.16 10.84
CA ALA A 554 -23.35 -8.62 12.12
C ALA A 554 -22.38 -7.44 11.91
N TRP A 555 -21.62 -7.45 10.81
CA TRP A 555 -20.70 -6.38 10.40
C TRP A 555 -21.37 -4.99 10.30
N GLN A 556 -22.70 -4.91 10.11
CA GLN A 556 -23.40 -3.63 9.99
C GLN A 556 -23.48 -2.87 11.32
N SER A 557 -23.54 -3.60 12.44
CA SER A 557 -23.68 -3.04 13.79
C SER A 557 -22.41 -3.15 14.64
N GLU A 558 -21.45 -3.98 14.25
CA GLU A 558 -20.16 -4.05 14.92
C GLU A 558 -19.34 -2.79 14.65
N ILE A 559 -18.87 -2.18 15.72
CA ILE A 559 -17.95 -1.04 15.66
C ILE A 559 -16.72 -1.42 16.47
N PRO A 560 -15.49 -1.30 15.94
CA PRO A 560 -14.29 -1.48 16.73
C PRO A 560 -14.37 -0.59 17.97
N LYS A 561 -14.16 -1.18 19.16
CA LYS A 561 -14.16 -0.37 20.38
C LYS A 561 -12.98 0.60 20.33
N ALA A 562 -13.30 1.89 20.41
CA ALA A 562 -12.28 2.92 20.50
C ALA A 562 -11.39 2.67 21.72
N ASN A 563 -10.08 2.71 21.52
CA ASN A 563 -9.16 2.86 22.64
C ASN A 563 -9.28 4.31 23.15
N THR A 564 -9.26 4.47 24.46
CA THR A 564 -9.20 5.81 25.04
C THR A 564 -7.83 6.40 24.75
N ARG A 565 -7.84 7.65 24.27
CA ARG A 565 -6.60 8.43 24.11
C ARG A 565 -5.81 8.38 25.42
N PRO A 566 -4.53 8.01 25.42
CA PRO A 566 -3.70 8.08 26.60
C PRO A 566 -3.69 9.52 27.10
N VAL A 567 -3.99 9.73 28.38
CA VAL A 567 -3.79 11.03 29.01
C VAL A 567 -2.29 11.26 29.05
N LEU A 568 -1.79 12.14 28.18
CA LEU A 568 -0.41 12.60 28.25
C LEU A 568 -0.29 13.30 29.60
N ILE A 569 0.39 12.66 30.55
CA ILE A 569 0.83 13.32 31.78
C ILE A 569 1.97 14.25 31.34
N PRO A 570 1.85 15.57 31.59
CA PRO A 570 2.79 16.58 31.14
C PRO A 570 4.20 16.38 31.69
#